data_49232f50afb366f764d1729a8216ff50
#
_entry.id   49232f50afb366f764d1729a8216ff50
#
_cell.length_a   1.000
_cell.length_b   1.000
_cell.length_c   1.000
_cell.angle_alpha   90.00
_cell.angle_beta   90.00
_cell.angle_gamma   90.00
#
_symmetry.space_group_name_H-M   'P 1'
#
loop_
_entity.id
_entity.type
_entity.pdbx_description
1 polymer ?
#
loop_
_entity_poly.entity_id
_entity_poly.type
_entity_poly.pdbx_seq_one_letter_code
_entity_poly.pdbx_strand_id
1 'polypeptide(L)'
;MSALQDFDQSFDEVLEDVLGWDLEIGDDDGPGTVEGWDSLSHVRLIHALETRFGVRLPDAALLEEPTAGALKRLIREQLAGC
;
A
#
# COMPACT_ATOMS: atom_id res chain seq x y z
N MET A 1 21.21 -6.16 -6.66
CA MET A 1 19.94 -5.48 -6.43
C MET A 1 19.21 -6.09 -5.27
N SER A 2 18.76 -5.24 -4.41
CA SER A 2 18.06 -5.73 -3.24
C SER A 2 16.55 -5.78 -3.54
N ALA A 3 15.92 -6.88 -3.18
CA ALA A 3 14.50 -7.05 -3.35
C ALA A 3 13.71 -5.98 -2.56
N LEU A 4 14.31 -5.46 -1.49
CA LEU A 4 13.68 -4.42 -0.68
C LEU A 4 13.55 -3.11 -1.43
N GLN A 5 14.56 -2.75 -2.24
CA GLN A 5 14.49 -1.53 -3.03
C GLN A 5 13.42 -1.65 -4.11
N ASP A 6 13.34 -2.80 -4.76
CA ASP A 6 12.31 -3.04 -5.77
C ASP A 6 10.92 -3.01 -5.15
N PHE A 7 10.79 -3.51 -3.93
CA PHE A 7 9.52 -3.50 -3.22
C PHE A 7 9.03 -2.07 -2.96
N ASP A 8 9.90 -1.24 -2.39
CA ASP A 8 9.53 0.12 -2.05
C ASP A 8 9.15 0.92 -3.31
N GLN A 9 9.91 0.75 -4.37
CA GLN A 9 9.62 1.44 -5.62
C GLN A 9 8.28 0.97 -6.21
N SER A 10 8.04 -0.32 -6.21
CA SER A 10 6.77 -0.86 -6.71
C SER A 10 5.59 -0.39 -5.89
N PHE A 11 5.76 -0.33 -4.57
CA PHE A 11 4.71 0.17 -3.69
C PHE A 11 4.38 1.63 -4.02
N ASP A 12 5.40 2.46 -4.18
CA ASP A 12 5.20 3.87 -4.50
C ASP A 12 4.51 4.04 -5.86
N GLU A 13 4.86 3.21 -6.84
CA GLU A 13 4.21 3.26 -8.15
C GLU A 13 2.71 2.97 -8.04
N VAL A 14 2.34 2.01 -7.20
CA VAL A 14 0.92 1.70 -6.99
C VAL A 14 0.22 2.87 -6.33
N LEU A 15 0.85 3.50 -5.34
CA LEU A 15 0.27 4.68 -4.70
C LEU A 15 0.03 5.80 -5.72
N GLU A 16 0.99 6.04 -6.59
CA GLU A 16 0.85 7.06 -7.62
C GLU A 16 -0.28 6.74 -8.60
N ASP A 17 -0.40 5.48 -8.98
CA ASP A 17 -1.46 5.05 -9.90
C ASP A 17 -2.86 5.23 -9.32
N VAL A 18 -3.01 4.99 -8.04
CA VAL A 18 -4.32 5.01 -7.39
C VAL A 18 -4.64 6.39 -6.84
N LEU A 19 -3.68 7.02 -6.17
CA LEU A 19 -3.92 8.27 -5.45
C LEU A 19 -3.50 9.50 -6.23
N GLY A 20 -2.61 9.37 -7.20
CA GLY A 20 -2.19 10.49 -8.03
C GLY A 20 -0.72 10.85 -7.87
N TRP A 21 -0.28 11.76 -8.73
CA TRP A 21 1.11 12.19 -8.80
C TRP A 21 1.40 13.27 -7.76
N ASP A 22 2.69 13.46 -7.49
CA ASP A 22 3.20 14.52 -6.62
C ASP A 22 2.76 14.41 -5.16
N LEU A 23 2.41 13.20 -4.74
CA LEU A 23 2.10 12.97 -3.34
C LEU A 23 3.32 12.42 -2.62
N GLU A 24 3.74 13.11 -1.57
CA GLU A 24 4.78 12.58 -0.69
C GLU A 24 4.08 11.84 0.45
N ILE A 25 4.04 10.53 0.33
CA ILE A 25 3.35 9.71 1.32
C ILE A 25 4.40 9.00 2.18
N GLY A 26 4.43 9.35 3.45
CA GLY A 26 5.31 8.70 4.40
C GLY A 26 4.67 7.47 5.01
N ASP A 27 5.46 6.71 5.74
CA ASP A 27 4.97 5.49 6.36
C ASP A 27 3.87 5.74 7.40
N ASP A 28 3.84 6.94 7.97
CA ASP A 28 2.83 7.30 8.96
C ASP A 28 1.55 7.85 8.34
N ASP A 29 1.55 8.07 7.04
CA ASP A 29 0.38 8.61 6.35
C ASP A 29 -0.60 7.49 5.99
N GLY A 30 -1.86 7.85 5.93
CA GLY A 30 -2.92 6.91 5.63
C GLY A 30 -4.19 7.61 5.23
N PRO A 31 -5.33 6.91 5.20
CA PRO A 31 -6.58 7.47 4.72
C PRO A 31 -7.09 8.70 5.47
N GLY A 32 -6.58 9.02 6.57
CA GLY A 32 -7.01 10.22 7.30
C GLY A 32 -6.09 11.41 7.14
N THR A 33 -4.91 11.21 6.56
CA THR A 33 -3.89 12.26 6.50
C THR A 33 -3.51 12.67 5.09
N VAL A 34 -3.87 11.87 4.09
CA VAL A 34 -3.55 12.16 2.69
C VAL A 34 -4.83 12.56 1.96
N GLU A 35 -4.83 13.76 1.38
CA GLU A 35 -5.96 14.20 0.58
C GLU A 35 -6.12 13.30 -0.64
N GLY A 36 -7.34 12.84 -0.89
CA GLY A 36 -7.60 11.91 -1.98
C GLY A 36 -7.52 10.45 -1.59
N TRP A 37 -6.98 10.14 -0.43
CA TRP A 37 -6.93 8.77 0.06
C TRP A 37 -8.14 8.55 0.99
N ASP A 38 -9.29 8.38 0.39
CA ASP A 38 -10.54 8.13 1.10
C ASP A 38 -10.87 6.62 1.07
N SER A 39 -12.04 6.27 1.56
CA SER A 39 -12.44 4.87 1.64
C SER A 39 -12.48 4.18 0.29
N LEU A 40 -12.97 4.87 -0.73
CA LEU A 40 -13.04 4.28 -2.07
C LEU A 40 -11.65 4.09 -2.67
N SER A 41 -10.80 5.11 -2.54
CA SER A 41 -9.43 5.01 -3.02
C SER A 41 -8.67 3.92 -2.28
N HIS A 42 -8.95 3.76 -0.97
CA HIS A 42 -8.30 2.74 -0.18
C HIS A 42 -8.65 1.33 -0.68
N VAL A 43 -9.92 1.09 -1.03
CA VAL A 43 -10.32 -0.19 -1.59
C VAL A 43 -9.58 -0.46 -2.89
N ARG A 44 -9.49 0.55 -3.75
CA ARG A 44 -8.77 0.42 -5.02
C ARG A 44 -7.28 0.15 -4.78
N LEU A 45 -6.71 0.81 -3.78
CA LEU A 45 -5.30 0.63 -3.45
C LEU A 45 -5.04 -0.80 -2.98
N ILE A 46 -5.88 -1.33 -2.10
CA ILE A 46 -5.73 -2.69 -1.62
C ILE A 46 -5.77 -3.69 -2.78
N HIS A 47 -6.73 -3.53 -3.68
CA HIS A 47 -6.83 -4.39 -4.86
C HIS A 47 -5.59 -4.30 -5.74
N ALA A 48 -5.11 -3.08 -5.97
CA ALA A 48 -3.93 -2.87 -6.80
C ALA A 48 -2.69 -3.51 -6.17
N LEU A 49 -2.54 -3.37 -4.85
CA LEU A 49 -1.42 -3.97 -4.14
C LEU A 49 -1.46 -5.49 -4.19
N GLU A 50 -2.65 -6.07 -4.01
CA GLU A 50 -2.79 -7.52 -4.10
C GLU A 50 -2.41 -8.05 -5.48
N THR A 51 -2.83 -7.33 -6.50
CA THR A 51 -2.53 -7.72 -7.88
C THR A 51 -1.05 -7.54 -8.19
N ARG A 52 -0.47 -6.42 -7.78
CA ARG A 52 0.92 -6.09 -8.09
C ARG A 52 1.89 -7.06 -7.43
N PHE A 53 1.64 -7.41 -6.17
CA PHE A 53 2.56 -8.24 -5.40
C PHE A 53 2.14 -9.70 -5.33
N GLY A 54 0.97 -10.04 -5.85
CA GLY A 54 0.50 -11.41 -5.80
C GLY A 54 0.22 -11.90 -4.39
N VAL A 55 -0.25 -11.01 -3.52
CA VAL A 55 -0.54 -11.32 -2.12
C VAL A 55 -2.02 -11.12 -1.84
N ARG A 56 -2.45 -11.62 -0.68
CA ARG A 56 -3.82 -11.41 -0.22
C ARG A 56 -3.78 -10.69 1.12
N LEU A 57 -4.34 -9.49 1.15
CA LEU A 57 -4.37 -8.69 2.36
C LEU A 57 -5.60 -9.05 3.19
N PRO A 58 -5.49 -9.03 4.52
CA PRO A 58 -6.61 -9.37 5.39
C PRO A 58 -7.68 -8.27 5.38
N ASP A 59 -8.88 -8.62 5.82
CA ASP A 59 -9.98 -7.67 5.89
C ASP A 59 -9.63 -6.47 6.78
N ALA A 60 -8.79 -6.68 7.78
CA ALA A 60 -8.35 -5.59 8.64
C ALA A 60 -7.65 -4.49 7.84
N ALA A 61 -6.97 -4.83 6.76
CA ALA A 61 -6.31 -3.85 5.91
C ALA A 61 -7.32 -2.90 5.24
N LEU A 62 -8.54 -3.37 5.03
CA LEU A 62 -9.61 -2.54 4.47
C LEU A 62 -10.36 -1.77 5.55
N LEU A 63 -10.69 -2.45 6.64
CA LEU A 63 -11.61 -1.93 7.64
C LEU A 63 -10.94 -0.97 8.62
N GLU A 64 -9.68 -1.19 8.93
CA GLU A 64 -8.96 -0.40 9.93
C GLU A 64 -8.21 0.78 9.33
N GLU A 65 -8.22 0.90 8.01
CA GLU A 65 -7.56 2.00 7.30
C GLU A 65 -6.13 2.21 7.76
N PRO A 66 -5.26 1.19 7.58
CA PRO A 66 -3.88 1.27 8.06
C PRO A 66 -3.05 2.31 7.31
N THR A 67 -1.94 2.70 7.93
CA THR A 67 -0.99 3.60 7.29
C THR A 67 -0.24 2.89 6.17
N ALA A 68 0.47 3.68 5.34
CA ALA A 68 1.29 3.11 4.28
C ALA A 68 2.34 2.15 4.83
N GLY A 69 2.95 2.50 5.96
CA GLY A 69 3.93 1.62 6.60
C GLY A 69 3.34 0.30 7.06
N ALA A 70 2.11 0.34 7.59
CA ALA A 70 1.44 -0.88 8.00
C ALA A 70 1.12 -1.78 6.80
N LEU A 71 0.71 -1.19 5.69
CA LEU A 71 0.46 -1.94 4.46
C LEU A 71 1.75 -2.59 3.94
N LYS A 72 2.85 -1.84 3.95
CA LYS A 72 4.14 -2.39 3.55
C LYS A 72 4.53 -3.58 4.41
N ARG A 73 4.32 -3.48 5.71
CA ARG A 73 4.64 -4.56 6.62
C ARG A 73 3.83 -5.81 6.31
N LEU A 74 2.53 -5.66 6.10
CA LEU A 74 1.67 -6.79 5.79
C LEU A 74 2.10 -7.50 4.51
N ILE A 75 2.44 -6.73 3.48
CA ILE A 75 2.88 -7.31 2.22
C ILE A 75 4.22 -8.02 2.38
N ARG A 76 5.17 -7.38 3.07
CA ARG A 76 6.49 -7.98 3.29
C ARG A 76 6.38 -9.30 4.04
N GLU A 77 5.50 -9.37 5.04
CA GLU A 77 5.31 -10.59 5.80
C GLU A 77 4.83 -11.73 4.91
N GLN A 78 3.92 -11.44 3.99
CA GLN A 78 3.44 -12.48 3.08
C GLN A 78 4.51 -12.89 2.09
N LEU A 79 5.28 -11.95 1.57
CA LEU A 79 6.34 -12.27 0.61
C LEU A 79 7.46 -13.06 1.25
N ALA A 80 7.76 -12.80 2.52
CA ALA A 80 8.81 -13.51 3.25
C ALA A 80 8.34 -14.83 3.82
N GLY A 81 7.06 -15.00 4.02
CA GLY A 81 6.49 -16.16 4.69
C GLY A 81 6.24 -17.37 3.81
N CYS A 82 6.60 -17.31 2.56
CA CYS A 82 6.38 -18.44 1.63
C CYS A 82 7.45 -19.48 1.69
#